data_db18ebc5f5cf172664021471e160bfff
#
_entry.id   db18ebc5f5cf172664021471e160bfff
#
_cell.length_a   1.000
_cell.length_b   1.000
_cell.length_c   1.000
_cell.angle_alpha   90.00
_cell.angle_beta   90.00
_cell.angle_gamma   90.00
#
_symmetry.space_group_name_H-M   'P 1'
#
loop_
_entity.id
_entity.type
_entity.pdbx_description
1 polymer ?
#
loop_
_entity_poly.entity_id
_entity_poly.type
_entity_poly.pdbx_seq_one_letter_code
_entity_poly.pdbx_strand_id
1 'polypeptide(L)'
;MSPVADAKALRGAVKTGSFAPAYYLFGDDDYVKTEELKRAIDAAIDPATRDFNLETLRGGDVDAMSLGSILATPPMMAERRAVVIRDVAALKKDARAALDAYLDRPAPDVLVMLVSPSGVKAEKSLVSRTEAIEFAPLSGARIPKWINYYVEHDLGGGATITEGAARLLQESVGTDLSQLKTELDKLGDFAAGGPITEAMVSAVVGVRPGETLGDFLDAVARRDATRALAMLPTILEQPKTSAVTILMALGAQTIAIGWAQAARSRGVHPSKLTGDLFALLKESGSVYTGRSWGEFVSSCARASEHWPAEAVDDALDALLEAESAFKETRLSSDEQLLANVLPRVCGAGLRRRVA
;
A
#
# COMPACT_ATOMS: atom_id res chain seq x y z
N MET A 1 -26.07 13.34 1.40
CA MET A 1 -25.41 12.07 0.98
C MET A 1 -24.05 12.46 0.45
N SER A 2 -23.01 11.73 0.81
CA SER A 2 -21.67 11.95 0.23
C SER A 2 -21.75 11.70 -1.29
N PRO A 3 -21.16 12.57 -2.15
CA PRO A 3 -21.13 12.35 -3.59
C PRO A 3 -20.24 11.16 -4.01
N VAL A 4 -19.60 10.49 -3.06
CA VAL A 4 -18.71 9.33 -3.28
C VAL A 4 -19.41 8.06 -2.84
N ALA A 5 -19.67 7.14 -3.78
CA ALA A 5 -20.18 5.81 -3.50
C ALA A 5 -19.02 4.90 -3.02
N ASP A 6 -19.32 3.91 -2.17
CA ASP A 6 -18.34 2.87 -1.85
C ASP A 6 -18.31 1.75 -2.92
N ALA A 7 -17.30 0.88 -2.89
CA ALA A 7 -17.16 -0.22 -3.84
C ALA A 7 -18.38 -1.18 -3.87
N LYS A 8 -19.23 -1.16 -2.84
CA LYS A 8 -20.47 -1.96 -2.79
C LYS A 8 -21.48 -1.52 -3.85
N ALA A 9 -21.54 -0.23 -4.19
CA ALA A 9 -22.43 0.27 -5.22
C ALA A 9 -22.05 -0.34 -6.59
N LEU A 10 -20.76 -0.33 -6.95
CA LEU A 10 -20.29 -0.96 -8.19
C LEU A 10 -20.53 -2.47 -8.21
N ARG A 11 -20.27 -3.15 -7.10
CA ARG A 11 -20.56 -4.60 -6.95
C ARG A 11 -22.05 -4.91 -7.05
N GLY A 12 -22.88 -4.00 -6.55
CA GLY A 12 -24.33 -4.08 -6.73
C GLY A 12 -24.72 -3.99 -8.21
N ALA A 13 -24.16 -3.02 -8.93
CA ALA A 13 -24.39 -2.86 -10.37
C ALA A 13 -23.91 -4.10 -11.17
N VAL A 14 -22.76 -4.66 -10.82
CA VAL A 14 -22.24 -5.91 -11.41
C VAL A 14 -23.23 -7.08 -11.21
N LYS A 15 -23.81 -7.22 -10.01
CA LYS A 15 -24.76 -8.31 -9.71
C LYS A 15 -26.10 -8.16 -10.43
N THR A 16 -26.57 -6.93 -10.59
CA THR A 16 -27.89 -6.65 -11.20
C THR A 16 -27.85 -6.41 -12.71
N GLY A 17 -26.65 -6.21 -13.28
CA GLY A 17 -26.49 -5.77 -14.67
C GLY A 17 -26.89 -4.32 -14.92
N SER A 18 -27.27 -3.58 -13.86
CA SER A 18 -27.76 -2.18 -13.96
C SER A 18 -26.61 -1.21 -13.61
N PHE A 19 -25.96 -0.69 -14.65
CA PHE A 19 -24.86 0.25 -14.52
C PHE A 19 -25.33 1.69 -14.70
N ALA A 20 -24.74 2.62 -13.95
CA ALA A 20 -24.80 4.03 -14.30
C ALA A 20 -24.03 4.29 -15.60
N PRO A 21 -24.36 5.38 -16.34
CA PRO A 21 -23.66 5.66 -17.60
C PRO A 21 -22.18 5.97 -17.44
N ALA A 22 -21.76 6.51 -16.30
CA ALA A 22 -20.36 6.86 -16.05
C ALA A 22 -19.96 6.62 -14.60
N TYR A 23 -18.78 6.05 -14.42
CA TYR A 23 -18.11 5.85 -13.12
C TYR A 23 -16.75 6.55 -13.11
N TYR A 24 -16.38 7.08 -11.95
CA TYR A 24 -15.07 7.65 -11.69
C TYR A 24 -14.38 6.89 -10.56
N LEU A 25 -13.33 6.14 -10.88
CA LEU A 25 -12.55 5.31 -9.96
C LEU A 25 -11.27 6.05 -9.59
N PHE A 26 -11.09 6.38 -8.30
CA PHE A 26 -9.94 7.12 -7.81
C PHE A 26 -9.49 6.58 -6.44
N GLY A 27 -8.37 7.10 -5.90
CA GLY A 27 -7.77 6.64 -4.64
C GLY A 27 -6.52 5.81 -4.87
N ASP A 28 -5.87 5.40 -3.77
CA ASP A 28 -4.51 4.87 -3.80
C ASP A 28 -4.40 3.34 -3.84
N ASP A 29 -5.53 2.61 -3.83
CA ASP A 29 -5.54 1.17 -4.01
C ASP A 29 -5.71 0.79 -5.49
N ASP A 30 -4.60 0.79 -6.24
CA ASP A 30 -4.60 0.46 -7.67
C ASP A 30 -4.98 -0.99 -7.95
N TYR A 31 -4.70 -1.90 -7.02
CA TYR A 31 -5.05 -3.30 -7.17
C TYR A 31 -6.57 -3.48 -7.15
N VAL A 32 -7.24 -3.03 -6.08
CA VAL A 32 -8.70 -3.17 -5.97
C VAL A 32 -9.42 -2.38 -7.06
N LYS A 33 -8.93 -1.17 -7.43
CA LYS A 33 -9.43 -0.40 -8.56
C LYS A 33 -9.43 -1.21 -9.86
N THR A 34 -8.32 -1.86 -10.15
CA THR A 34 -8.14 -2.65 -11.40
C THR A 34 -9.03 -3.88 -11.40
N GLU A 35 -9.13 -4.60 -10.28
CA GLU A 35 -9.98 -5.79 -10.16
C GLU A 35 -11.47 -5.44 -10.27
N GLU A 36 -11.94 -4.38 -9.62
CA GLU A 36 -13.34 -3.95 -9.69
C GLU A 36 -13.67 -3.39 -11.08
N LEU A 37 -12.74 -2.68 -11.73
CA LEU A 37 -12.88 -2.26 -13.13
C LEU A 37 -13.03 -3.47 -14.05
N LYS A 38 -12.17 -4.48 -13.91
CA LYS A 38 -12.22 -5.71 -14.71
C LYS A 38 -13.56 -6.43 -14.52
N ARG A 39 -13.99 -6.64 -13.27
CA ARG A 39 -15.29 -7.27 -12.96
C ARG A 39 -16.46 -6.50 -13.54
N ALA A 40 -16.43 -5.17 -13.50
CA ALA A 40 -17.48 -4.34 -14.08
C ALA A 40 -17.54 -4.47 -15.61
N ILE A 41 -16.40 -4.49 -16.29
CA ILE A 41 -16.31 -4.68 -17.75
C ILE A 41 -16.80 -6.09 -18.13
N ASP A 42 -16.33 -7.12 -17.42
CA ASP A 42 -16.68 -8.51 -17.69
C ASP A 42 -18.20 -8.77 -17.50
N ALA A 43 -18.84 -8.03 -16.59
CA ALA A 43 -20.28 -8.11 -16.38
C ALA A 43 -21.10 -7.24 -17.37
N ALA A 44 -20.50 -6.16 -17.89
CA ALA A 44 -21.20 -5.21 -18.76
C ALA A 44 -21.12 -5.58 -20.23
N ILE A 45 -20.08 -6.31 -20.66
CA ILE A 45 -19.77 -6.57 -22.08
C ILE A 45 -19.75 -8.08 -22.32
N ASP A 46 -20.53 -8.50 -23.33
CA ASP A 46 -20.52 -9.88 -23.80
C ASP A 46 -19.13 -10.26 -24.34
N PRO A 47 -18.53 -11.35 -23.87
CA PRO A 47 -17.24 -11.83 -24.36
C PRO A 47 -17.17 -12.03 -25.85
N ALA A 48 -18.27 -12.45 -26.50
CA ALA A 48 -18.32 -12.71 -27.94
C ALA A 48 -18.23 -11.44 -28.80
N THR A 49 -18.60 -10.28 -28.25
CA THR A 49 -18.59 -8.99 -28.96
C THR A 49 -17.61 -7.98 -28.37
N ARG A 50 -16.77 -8.43 -27.42
CA ARG A 50 -15.86 -7.58 -26.62
C ARG A 50 -14.92 -6.74 -27.49
N ASP A 51 -14.36 -7.33 -28.54
CA ASP A 51 -13.39 -6.66 -29.40
C ASP A 51 -13.99 -5.45 -30.15
N PHE A 52 -15.32 -5.41 -30.32
CA PHE A 52 -16.03 -4.30 -30.93
C PHE A 52 -16.63 -3.31 -29.94
N ASN A 53 -16.84 -3.77 -28.69
CA ASN A 53 -17.58 -3.01 -27.68
C ASN A 53 -16.77 -2.58 -26.48
N LEU A 54 -15.48 -2.90 -26.40
CA LEU A 54 -14.58 -2.42 -25.36
C LEU A 54 -13.48 -1.56 -25.97
N GLU A 55 -13.45 -0.28 -25.61
CA GLU A 55 -12.36 0.63 -25.95
C GLU A 55 -11.61 1.03 -24.70
N THR A 56 -10.28 0.95 -24.73
CA THR A 56 -9.41 1.38 -23.62
C THR A 56 -8.45 2.44 -24.10
N LEU A 57 -8.56 3.63 -23.50
CA LEU A 57 -7.79 4.82 -23.85
C LEU A 57 -6.89 5.21 -22.69
N ARG A 58 -5.78 5.88 -22.98
CA ARG A 58 -4.96 6.56 -22.01
C ARG A 58 -5.14 8.08 -22.19
N GLY A 59 -5.44 8.80 -21.10
CA GLY A 59 -5.80 10.22 -21.17
C GLY A 59 -4.77 11.11 -21.87
N GLY A 60 -3.45 10.83 -21.69
CA GLY A 60 -2.39 11.59 -22.34
C GLY A 60 -2.27 11.43 -23.85
N ASP A 61 -2.81 10.33 -24.39
CA ASP A 61 -2.60 9.90 -25.78
C ASP A 61 -3.79 10.20 -26.69
N VAL A 62 -4.96 10.57 -26.13
CA VAL A 62 -6.18 10.82 -26.90
C VAL A 62 -6.42 12.32 -27.13
N ASP A 63 -6.80 12.68 -28.35
CA ASP A 63 -7.25 14.03 -28.71
C ASP A 63 -8.77 14.19 -28.61
N ALA A 64 -9.25 15.43 -28.67
CA ALA A 64 -10.66 15.77 -28.49
C ALA A 64 -11.57 15.18 -29.56
N MET A 65 -11.12 15.13 -30.83
CA MET A 65 -11.92 14.64 -31.96
C MET A 65 -12.09 13.13 -31.87
N SER A 66 -10.98 12.41 -31.61
CA SER A 66 -10.99 10.95 -31.43
C SER A 66 -11.81 10.55 -30.20
N LEU A 67 -11.66 11.24 -29.08
CA LEU A 67 -12.45 10.98 -27.88
C LEU A 67 -13.94 11.20 -28.11
N GLY A 68 -14.32 12.32 -28.75
CA GLY A 68 -15.71 12.60 -29.07
C GLY A 68 -16.32 11.55 -29.99
N SER A 69 -15.59 11.11 -31.03
CA SER A 69 -16.03 10.04 -31.94
C SER A 69 -16.21 8.70 -31.19
N ILE A 70 -15.26 8.31 -30.34
CA ILE A 70 -15.33 7.06 -29.59
C ILE A 70 -16.54 7.05 -28.64
N LEU A 71 -16.77 8.15 -27.91
CA LEU A 71 -17.88 8.28 -26.95
C LEU A 71 -19.26 8.33 -27.67
N ALA A 72 -19.29 8.83 -28.91
CA ALA A 72 -20.52 8.88 -29.72
C ALA A 72 -20.82 7.58 -30.50
N THR A 73 -19.88 6.63 -30.50
CA THR A 73 -20.06 5.35 -31.23
C THR A 73 -21.00 4.44 -30.45
N PRO A 74 -22.12 3.99 -31.04
CA PRO A 74 -23.05 3.07 -30.40
C PRO A 74 -22.48 1.65 -30.30
N PRO A 75 -23.06 0.79 -29.43
CA PRO A 75 -22.67 -0.62 -29.35
C PRO A 75 -22.92 -1.36 -30.67
N MET A 76 -22.06 -2.34 -30.97
CA MET A 76 -22.14 -3.16 -32.17
C MET A 76 -22.56 -4.59 -31.80
N MET A 77 -23.71 -5.02 -32.27
CA MET A 77 -24.29 -6.37 -32.01
C MET A 77 -24.39 -6.71 -30.50
N ALA A 78 -24.54 -5.70 -29.66
CA ALA A 78 -24.61 -5.82 -28.20
C ALA A 78 -25.53 -4.74 -27.61
N GLU A 79 -26.02 -4.96 -26.40
CA GLU A 79 -26.83 -3.98 -25.68
C GLU A 79 -26.02 -2.81 -25.16
N ARG A 80 -24.69 -3.01 -24.92
CA ARG A 80 -23.83 -2.02 -24.31
C ARG A 80 -22.42 -2.04 -24.88
N ARG A 81 -21.82 -0.84 -24.93
CA ARG A 81 -20.41 -0.61 -25.20
C ARG A 81 -19.74 -0.04 -23.93
N ALA A 82 -18.46 -0.36 -23.68
CA ALA A 82 -17.67 0.23 -22.63
C ALA A 82 -16.50 1.04 -23.18
N VAL A 83 -16.27 2.22 -22.60
CA VAL A 83 -15.12 3.08 -22.87
C VAL A 83 -14.39 3.30 -21.56
N VAL A 84 -13.16 2.81 -21.47
CA VAL A 84 -12.29 2.97 -20.31
C VAL A 84 -11.26 4.05 -20.61
N ILE A 85 -11.21 5.10 -19.79
CA ILE A 85 -10.20 6.15 -19.88
C ILE A 85 -9.29 6.03 -18.66
N ARG A 86 -8.11 5.44 -18.87
CA ARG A 86 -7.05 5.36 -17.83
C ARG A 86 -6.29 6.67 -17.78
N ASP A 87 -5.83 7.04 -16.59
CA ASP A 87 -5.10 8.30 -16.35
C ASP A 87 -5.89 9.51 -16.85
N VAL A 88 -7.16 9.60 -16.42
CA VAL A 88 -8.10 10.66 -16.86
C VAL A 88 -7.57 12.05 -16.54
N ALA A 89 -6.73 12.22 -15.51
CA ALA A 89 -6.10 13.49 -15.15
C ALA A 89 -5.08 13.99 -16.18
N ALA A 90 -4.55 13.10 -17.03
CA ALA A 90 -3.62 13.45 -18.11
C ALA A 90 -4.32 13.92 -19.41
N LEU A 91 -5.65 13.97 -19.45
CA LEU A 91 -6.38 14.51 -20.61
C LEU A 91 -5.96 15.96 -20.89
N LYS A 92 -5.64 16.25 -22.16
CA LYS A 92 -5.42 17.60 -22.62
C LYS A 92 -6.70 18.43 -22.51
N LYS A 93 -6.57 19.74 -22.37
CA LYS A 93 -7.67 20.67 -22.11
C LYS A 93 -8.87 20.46 -23.05
N ASP A 94 -8.61 20.30 -24.35
CA ASP A 94 -9.68 20.17 -25.36
C ASP A 94 -10.35 18.77 -25.27
N ALA A 95 -9.60 17.71 -25.06
CA ALA A 95 -10.14 16.37 -24.83
C ALA A 95 -10.94 16.31 -23.52
N ARG A 96 -10.48 17.03 -22.49
CA ARG A 96 -11.23 17.15 -21.24
C ARG A 96 -12.55 17.89 -21.43
N ALA A 97 -12.58 18.96 -22.21
CA ALA A 97 -13.81 19.68 -22.52
C ALA A 97 -14.81 18.79 -23.30
N ALA A 98 -14.31 17.94 -24.21
CA ALA A 98 -15.14 16.97 -24.93
C ALA A 98 -15.74 15.91 -23.96
N LEU A 99 -14.95 15.40 -23.02
CA LEU A 99 -15.43 14.48 -21.98
C LEU A 99 -16.50 15.15 -21.10
N ASP A 100 -16.25 16.36 -20.63
CA ASP A 100 -17.16 17.10 -19.76
C ASP A 100 -18.50 17.36 -20.48
N ALA A 101 -18.46 17.72 -21.76
CA ALA A 101 -19.68 17.89 -22.57
C ALA A 101 -20.46 16.58 -22.75
N TYR A 102 -19.76 15.46 -22.93
CA TYR A 102 -20.39 14.14 -23.00
C TYR A 102 -21.05 13.74 -21.66
N LEU A 103 -20.38 13.97 -20.55
CA LEU A 103 -20.89 13.63 -19.21
C LEU A 103 -22.14 14.44 -18.80
N ASP A 104 -22.41 15.56 -19.44
CA ASP A 104 -23.66 16.33 -19.23
C ASP A 104 -24.89 15.61 -19.85
N ARG A 105 -24.69 14.78 -20.89
CA ARG A 105 -25.73 13.96 -21.54
C ARG A 105 -25.15 12.61 -22.02
N PRO A 106 -24.79 11.72 -21.09
CA PRO A 106 -24.20 10.45 -21.48
C PRO A 106 -25.19 9.54 -22.17
N ALA A 107 -24.73 8.79 -23.19
CA ALA A 107 -25.55 7.78 -23.86
C ALA A 107 -25.83 6.62 -22.87
N PRO A 108 -27.08 6.13 -22.79
CA PRO A 108 -27.48 5.09 -21.86
C PRO A 108 -26.93 3.71 -22.17
N ASP A 109 -26.52 3.47 -23.42
CA ASP A 109 -25.94 2.23 -23.94
C ASP A 109 -24.40 2.24 -23.96
N VAL A 110 -23.77 3.32 -23.49
CA VAL A 110 -22.31 3.45 -23.36
C VAL A 110 -21.94 3.57 -21.90
N LEU A 111 -21.20 2.60 -21.39
CA LEU A 111 -20.61 2.62 -20.04
C LEU A 111 -19.24 3.29 -20.07
N VAL A 112 -19.09 4.44 -19.42
CA VAL A 112 -17.82 5.15 -19.33
C VAL A 112 -17.16 4.88 -17.97
N MET A 113 -15.94 4.38 -17.99
CA MET A 113 -15.14 4.10 -16.79
C MET A 113 -13.90 5.00 -16.77
N LEU A 114 -13.91 6.01 -15.92
CA LEU A 114 -12.82 6.97 -15.73
C LEU A 114 -11.92 6.51 -14.57
N VAL A 115 -10.63 6.40 -14.81
CA VAL A 115 -9.68 5.89 -13.79
C VAL A 115 -8.57 6.91 -13.56
N SER A 116 -8.40 7.34 -12.31
CA SER A 116 -7.23 8.10 -11.85
C SER A 116 -6.16 7.16 -11.28
N PRO A 117 -4.88 7.42 -11.53
CA PRO A 117 -3.81 6.71 -10.87
C PRO A 117 -3.75 7.07 -9.37
N SER A 118 -3.01 6.27 -8.59
CA SER A 118 -2.70 6.59 -7.20
C SER A 118 -1.90 7.89 -7.06
N GLY A 119 -2.03 8.57 -5.92
CA GLY A 119 -1.38 9.87 -5.65
C GLY A 119 -2.06 11.07 -6.29
N VAL A 120 -3.08 10.89 -7.12
CA VAL A 120 -3.82 11.97 -7.76
C VAL A 120 -5.09 12.29 -6.97
N LYS A 121 -5.25 13.56 -6.60
CA LYS A 121 -6.45 14.02 -5.89
C LYS A 121 -7.70 13.88 -6.76
N ALA A 122 -8.81 13.49 -6.12
CA ALA A 122 -10.10 13.41 -6.78
C ALA A 122 -10.51 14.75 -7.42
N GLU A 123 -10.95 14.70 -8.67
CA GLU A 123 -11.42 15.86 -9.40
C GLU A 123 -12.89 16.13 -9.11
N LYS A 124 -13.18 17.27 -8.48
CA LYS A 124 -14.54 17.66 -8.06
C LYS A 124 -15.56 17.65 -9.22
N SER A 125 -15.13 18.04 -10.41
CA SER A 125 -16.01 18.07 -11.59
C SER A 125 -16.42 16.67 -12.06
N LEU A 126 -15.52 15.66 -11.93
CA LEU A 126 -15.85 14.25 -12.21
C LEU A 126 -16.72 13.66 -11.11
N VAL A 127 -16.38 13.93 -9.84
CA VAL A 127 -17.16 13.45 -8.68
C VAL A 127 -18.62 13.92 -8.75
N SER A 128 -18.89 15.11 -9.27
CA SER A 128 -20.25 15.64 -9.37
C SER A 128 -21.08 15.14 -10.57
N ARG A 129 -20.44 14.55 -11.58
CA ARG A 129 -21.07 14.12 -12.85
C ARG A 129 -21.11 12.62 -13.05
N THR A 130 -20.49 11.83 -12.16
CA THR A 130 -20.37 10.39 -12.28
C THR A 130 -20.68 9.70 -10.96
N GLU A 131 -20.88 8.40 -11.01
CA GLU A 131 -20.82 7.56 -9.80
C GLU A 131 -19.34 7.44 -9.40
N ALA A 132 -18.93 8.30 -8.44
CA ALA A 132 -17.56 8.40 -7.99
C ALA A 132 -17.27 7.41 -6.86
N ILE A 133 -16.23 6.60 -7.01
CA ILE A 133 -15.85 5.53 -6.08
C ILE A 133 -14.42 5.71 -5.65
N GLU A 134 -14.21 5.85 -4.34
CA GLU A 134 -12.89 5.95 -3.73
C GLU A 134 -12.37 4.57 -3.32
N PHE A 135 -11.17 4.24 -3.74
CA PHE A 135 -10.43 3.04 -3.36
C PHE A 135 -9.28 3.42 -2.43
N ALA A 136 -9.60 3.57 -1.15
CA ALA A 136 -8.60 3.84 -0.13
C ALA A 136 -7.83 2.55 0.21
N PRO A 137 -6.51 2.63 0.46
CA PRO A 137 -5.71 1.49 0.88
C PRO A 137 -6.27 0.82 2.12
N LEU A 138 -6.21 -0.51 2.17
CA LEU A 138 -6.60 -1.24 3.36
C LEU A 138 -5.67 -0.92 4.52
N SER A 139 -6.25 -0.62 5.68
CA SER A 139 -5.45 -0.50 6.91
C SER A 139 -4.78 -1.85 7.25
N GLY A 140 -3.56 -1.79 7.80
CA GLY A 140 -2.81 -2.99 8.17
C GLY A 140 -3.61 -4.01 9.00
N ALA A 141 -4.49 -3.53 9.89
CA ALA A 141 -5.38 -4.39 10.69
C ALA A 141 -6.44 -5.15 9.86
N ARG A 142 -6.71 -4.73 8.63
CA ARG A 142 -7.67 -5.39 7.72
C ARG A 142 -7.00 -6.38 6.76
N ILE A 143 -5.69 -6.33 6.63
CA ILE A 143 -4.92 -7.19 5.72
C ILE A 143 -5.11 -8.68 6.03
N PRO A 144 -5.02 -9.18 7.28
CA PRO A 144 -5.25 -10.60 7.56
C PRO A 144 -6.63 -11.08 7.14
N LYS A 145 -7.65 -10.23 7.29
CA LYS A 145 -9.02 -10.56 6.81
C LYS A 145 -9.09 -10.65 5.30
N TRP A 146 -8.38 -9.76 4.60
CA TRP A 146 -8.30 -9.79 3.14
C TRP A 146 -7.53 -11.03 2.66
N ILE A 147 -6.42 -11.40 3.31
CA ILE A 147 -5.65 -12.62 3.01
C ILE A 147 -6.54 -13.85 3.12
N ASN A 148 -7.26 -14.01 4.24
CA ASN A 148 -8.19 -15.13 4.43
C ASN A 148 -9.28 -15.15 3.34
N TYR A 149 -9.89 -13.98 3.06
CA TYR A 149 -10.89 -13.87 1.99
C TYR A 149 -10.34 -14.30 0.63
N TYR A 150 -9.13 -13.85 0.27
CA TYR A 150 -8.48 -14.19 -0.99
C TYR A 150 -8.22 -15.70 -1.10
N VAL A 151 -7.67 -16.30 -0.04
CA VAL A 151 -7.39 -17.75 -0.01
C VAL A 151 -8.67 -18.58 -0.14
N GLU A 152 -9.74 -18.20 0.55
CA GLU A 152 -11.00 -18.94 0.54
C GLU A 152 -11.78 -18.81 -0.78
N HIS A 153 -11.69 -17.66 -1.46
CA HIS A 153 -12.59 -17.36 -2.60
C HIS A 153 -11.87 -17.28 -3.95
N ASP A 154 -10.63 -16.82 -3.96
CA ASP A 154 -9.92 -16.51 -5.20
C ASP A 154 -8.84 -17.59 -5.56
N LEU A 155 -8.21 -18.25 -4.57
CA LEU A 155 -7.29 -19.37 -4.85
C LEU A 155 -8.02 -20.66 -5.24
N GLY A 156 -9.29 -20.82 -4.84
CA GLY A 156 -10.07 -22.00 -5.15
C GLY A 156 -9.64 -23.26 -4.38
N GLY A 157 -10.24 -24.42 -4.74
CA GLY A 157 -9.83 -25.73 -4.21
C GLY A 157 -10.05 -25.98 -2.72
N GLY A 158 -10.73 -25.08 -1.98
CA GLY A 158 -10.90 -25.19 -0.53
C GLY A 158 -9.62 -24.87 0.26
N ALA A 159 -8.70 -24.11 -0.34
CA ALA A 159 -7.48 -23.66 0.32
C ALA A 159 -7.79 -22.89 1.62
N THR A 160 -6.95 -23.08 2.62
CA THR A 160 -7.02 -22.37 3.90
C THR A 160 -5.63 -21.83 4.26
N ILE A 161 -5.57 -20.86 5.17
CA ILE A 161 -4.30 -20.32 5.67
C ILE A 161 -4.34 -20.24 7.19
N THR A 162 -3.25 -20.61 7.86
CA THR A 162 -3.16 -20.45 9.31
C THR A 162 -3.02 -18.99 9.71
N GLU A 163 -3.46 -18.61 10.90
CA GLU A 163 -3.33 -17.24 11.40
C GLU A 163 -1.88 -16.77 11.46
N GLY A 164 -0.97 -17.66 11.87
CA GLY A 164 0.46 -17.39 11.90
C GLY A 164 1.05 -17.16 10.50
N ALA A 165 0.63 -17.98 9.50
CA ALA A 165 1.04 -17.81 8.11
C ALA A 165 0.55 -16.49 7.52
N ALA A 166 -0.71 -16.12 7.76
CA ALA A 166 -1.26 -14.84 7.30
C ALA A 166 -0.54 -13.64 7.91
N ARG A 167 -0.17 -13.74 9.19
CA ARG A 167 0.62 -12.70 9.88
C ARG A 167 2.04 -12.62 9.33
N LEU A 168 2.75 -13.74 9.24
CA LEU A 168 4.10 -13.79 8.69
C LEU A 168 4.15 -13.25 7.26
N LEU A 169 3.16 -13.58 6.43
CA LEU A 169 3.05 -13.07 5.07
C LEU A 169 2.87 -11.54 5.06
N GLN A 170 1.99 -11.01 5.91
CA GLN A 170 1.80 -9.55 6.04
C GLN A 170 3.07 -8.86 6.53
N GLU A 171 3.76 -9.41 7.52
CA GLU A 171 5.01 -8.85 8.06
C GLU A 171 6.13 -8.85 7.02
N SER A 172 6.15 -9.85 6.14
CA SER A 172 7.17 -10.02 5.10
C SER A 172 6.92 -9.17 3.86
N VAL A 173 5.66 -9.04 3.44
CA VAL A 173 5.27 -8.38 2.18
C VAL A 173 4.71 -6.97 2.42
N GLY A 174 4.17 -6.72 3.61
CA GLY A 174 3.56 -5.44 3.97
C GLY A 174 2.07 -5.39 3.64
N THR A 175 1.60 -4.22 3.16
CA THR A 175 0.17 -3.94 2.94
C THR A 175 -0.21 -3.78 1.47
N ASP A 176 0.73 -4.01 0.55
CA ASP A 176 0.49 -3.96 -0.89
C ASP A 176 -0.27 -5.21 -1.36
N LEU A 177 -1.54 -5.04 -1.68
CA LEU A 177 -2.43 -6.14 -2.05
C LEU A 177 -2.01 -6.86 -3.34
N SER A 178 -1.39 -6.15 -4.30
CA SER A 178 -0.91 -6.76 -5.54
C SER A 178 0.22 -7.75 -5.27
N GLN A 179 1.11 -7.40 -4.35
CA GLN A 179 2.22 -8.26 -3.95
C GLN A 179 1.75 -9.41 -3.08
N LEU A 180 0.88 -9.12 -2.09
CA LEU A 180 0.25 -10.15 -1.26
C LEU A 180 -0.46 -11.18 -2.14
N LYS A 181 -1.19 -10.73 -3.19
CA LYS A 181 -1.79 -11.62 -4.17
C LYS A 181 -0.75 -12.51 -4.85
N THR A 182 0.32 -11.92 -5.37
CA THR A 182 1.37 -12.66 -6.07
C THR A 182 2.00 -13.74 -5.19
N GLU A 183 2.26 -13.42 -3.92
CA GLU A 183 2.79 -14.39 -2.98
C GLU A 183 1.74 -15.45 -2.59
N LEU A 184 0.47 -15.07 -2.44
CA LEU A 184 -0.62 -16.00 -2.17
C LEU A 184 -0.86 -16.96 -3.32
N ASP A 185 -0.78 -16.50 -4.57
CA ASP A 185 -0.88 -17.39 -5.75
C ASP A 185 0.21 -18.46 -5.73
N LYS A 186 1.48 -18.05 -5.50
CA LYS A 186 2.60 -18.99 -5.37
C LYS A 186 2.41 -19.97 -4.20
N LEU A 187 1.93 -19.49 -3.07
CA LEU A 187 1.65 -20.31 -1.89
C LEU A 187 0.51 -21.28 -2.14
N GLY A 188 -0.53 -20.87 -2.87
CA GLY A 188 -1.63 -21.74 -3.27
C GLY A 188 -1.18 -22.88 -4.16
N ASP A 189 -0.35 -22.58 -5.17
CA ASP A 189 0.26 -23.58 -6.04
C ASP A 189 1.17 -24.54 -5.24
N PHE A 190 1.97 -24.01 -4.31
CA PHE A 190 2.86 -24.81 -3.47
C PHE A 190 2.10 -25.71 -2.48
N ALA A 191 0.98 -25.23 -1.94
CA ALA A 191 0.16 -25.96 -1.00
C ALA A 191 -0.69 -27.08 -1.64
N ALA A 192 -0.86 -27.05 -2.97
CA ALA A 192 -1.58 -28.07 -3.76
C ALA A 192 -2.95 -28.41 -3.18
N GLY A 193 -3.72 -27.42 -2.69
CA GLY A 193 -5.04 -27.59 -2.08
C GLY A 193 -5.03 -27.90 -0.58
N GLY A 194 -3.87 -27.99 0.05
CA GLY A 194 -3.73 -28.09 1.51
C GLY A 194 -3.72 -26.75 2.23
N PRO A 195 -3.62 -26.75 3.57
CA PRO A 195 -3.53 -25.51 4.36
C PRO A 195 -2.16 -24.84 4.17
N ILE A 196 -2.16 -23.54 3.90
CA ILE A 196 -0.95 -22.72 3.85
C ILE A 196 -0.47 -22.49 5.29
N THR A 197 0.77 -22.92 5.57
CA THR A 197 1.40 -22.88 6.90
C THR A 197 2.55 -21.88 6.93
N GLU A 198 3.01 -21.49 8.13
CA GLU A 198 4.19 -20.62 8.33
C GLU A 198 5.46 -21.22 7.68
N ALA A 199 5.60 -22.54 7.73
CA ALA A 199 6.73 -23.23 7.09
C ALA A 199 6.72 -23.05 5.57
N MET A 200 5.53 -23.05 4.94
CA MET A 200 5.39 -22.79 3.51
C MET A 200 5.68 -21.32 3.18
N VAL A 201 5.17 -20.38 3.97
CA VAL A 201 5.51 -18.96 3.81
C VAL A 201 7.03 -18.75 3.90
N SER A 202 7.67 -19.37 4.90
CA SER A 202 9.12 -19.28 5.06
C SER A 202 9.88 -19.85 3.86
N ALA A 203 9.40 -20.96 3.28
CA ALA A 203 10.04 -21.61 2.15
C ALA A 203 9.86 -20.84 0.83
N VAL A 204 8.68 -20.25 0.60
CA VAL A 204 8.32 -19.58 -0.67
C VAL A 204 8.73 -18.10 -0.67
N VAL A 205 8.47 -17.39 0.43
CA VAL A 205 8.76 -15.94 0.55
C VAL A 205 10.19 -15.68 1.05
N GLY A 206 10.84 -16.68 1.64
CA GLY A 206 12.22 -16.58 2.12
C GLY A 206 12.36 -15.85 3.46
N VAL A 207 11.28 -15.69 4.22
CA VAL A 207 11.29 -15.00 5.51
C VAL A 207 10.85 -15.95 6.62
N ARG A 208 11.55 -15.93 7.76
CA ARG A 208 11.25 -16.77 8.91
C ARG A 208 10.64 -15.95 10.06
N PRO A 209 9.81 -16.57 10.91
CA PRO A 209 9.36 -15.93 12.15
C PRO A 209 10.56 -15.48 12.98
N GLY A 210 10.52 -14.24 13.47
CA GLY A 210 11.63 -13.65 14.24
C GLY A 210 12.76 -13.04 13.41
N GLU A 211 12.67 -13.10 12.06
CA GLU A 211 13.63 -12.53 11.12
C GLU A 211 12.99 -11.50 10.16
N THR A 212 11.86 -10.92 10.56
CA THR A 212 11.18 -9.89 9.77
C THR A 212 11.83 -8.51 9.98
N LEU A 213 11.57 -7.56 9.05
CA LEU A 213 11.96 -6.17 9.26
C LEU A 213 11.37 -5.60 10.57
N GLY A 214 10.14 -6.03 10.94
CA GLY A 214 9.52 -5.67 12.21
C GLY A 214 10.32 -6.15 13.42
N ASP A 215 10.80 -7.40 13.39
CA ASP A 215 11.66 -7.97 14.45
C ASP A 215 13.00 -7.25 14.55
N PHE A 216 13.58 -6.88 13.41
CA PHE A 216 14.81 -6.07 13.35
C PHE A 216 14.60 -4.69 13.99
N LEU A 217 13.52 -4.00 13.62
CA LEU A 217 13.17 -2.71 14.23
C LEU A 217 12.94 -2.83 15.74
N ASP A 218 12.35 -3.94 16.21
CA ASP A 218 12.18 -4.20 17.63
C ASP A 218 13.50 -4.46 18.36
N ALA A 219 14.47 -5.11 17.70
CA ALA A 219 15.80 -5.27 18.26
C ALA A 219 16.47 -3.89 18.45
N VAL A 220 16.36 -3.00 17.45
CA VAL A 220 16.87 -1.62 17.56
C VAL A 220 16.11 -0.83 18.62
N ALA A 221 14.79 -0.93 18.70
CA ALA A 221 13.96 -0.27 19.72
C ALA A 221 14.37 -0.67 21.14
N ARG A 222 14.76 -1.93 21.33
CA ARG A 222 15.35 -2.44 22.60
C ARG A 222 16.82 -2.10 22.79
N ARG A 223 17.44 -1.39 21.84
CA ARG A 223 18.86 -1.03 21.82
C ARG A 223 19.79 -2.26 21.80
N ASP A 224 19.32 -3.36 21.23
CA ASP A 224 20.07 -4.61 21.07
C ASP A 224 20.84 -4.60 19.75
N ALA A 225 21.99 -3.94 19.74
CA ALA A 225 22.86 -3.82 18.58
C ALA A 225 23.36 -5.19 18.09
N THR A 226 23.61 -6.13 19.01
CA THR A 226 24.13 -7.46 18.66
C THR A 226 23.10 -8.23 17.85
N ARG A 227 21.85 -8.25 18.29
CA ARG A 227 20.75 -8.91 17.59
C ARG A 227 20.46 -8.21 16.25
N ALA A 228 20.41 -6.88 16.23
CA ALA A 228 20.17 -6.11 15.01
C ALA A 228 21.25 -6.41 13.94
N LEU A 229 22.54 -6.43 14.34
CA LEU A 229 23.64 -6.77 13.44
C LEU A 229 23.56 -8.20 12.91
N ALA A 230 23.20 -9.16 13.77
CA ALA A 230 23.05 -10.55 13.36
C ALA A 230 21.91 -10.76 12.35
N MET A 231 20.84 -9.96 12.41
CA MET A 231 19.70 -10.02 11.50
C MET A 231 19.94 -9.30 10.17
N LEU A 232 20.86 -8.33 10.13
CA LEU A 232 21.02 -7.41 9.01
C LEU A 232 21.23 -8.10 7.64
N PRO A 233 22.08 -9.14 7.48
CA PRO A 233 22.24 -9.83 6.21
C PRO A 233 20.92 -10.44 5.70
N THR A 234 20.21 -11.15 6.58
CA THR A 234 18.92 -11.79 6.26
C THR A 234 17.85 -10.77 5.88
N ILE A 235 17.83 -9.61 6.57
CA ILE A 235 16.86 -8.53 6.27
C ILE A 235 17.15 -7.90 4.91
N LEU A 236 18.41 -7.71 4.54
CA LEU A 236 18.78 -7.15 3.23
C LEU A 236 18.44 -8.09 2.04
N GLU A 237 18.36 -9.39 2.27
CA GLU A 237 17.96 -10.37 1.27
C GLU A 237 16.44 -10.47 1.07
N GLN A 238 15.63 -9.87 1.96
CA GLN A 238 14.18 -9.92 1.88
C GLN A 238 13.65 -9.12 0.69
N PRO A 239 12.55 -9.59 0.06
CA PRO A 239 11.92 -8.87 -1.03
C PRO A 239 11.61 -7.43 -0.67
N LYS A 240 11.96 -6.49 -1.56
CA LYS A 240 11.74 -5.03 -1.41
C LYS A 240 12.41 -4.37 -0.20
N THR A 241 13.30 -5.05 0.46
CA THR A 241 14.11 -4.48 1.50
C THR A 241 15.44 -4.03 0.90
N SER A 242 15.72 -2.74 1.01
CA SER A 242 16.98 -2.13 0.62
C SER A 242 17.57 -1.39 1.82
N ALA A 243 18.84 -1.05 1.77
CA ALA A 243 19.46 -0.24 2.80
C ALA A 243 18.73 1.10 3.02
N VAL A 244 18.24 1.71 1.95
CA VAL A 244 17.44 2.95 2.01
C VAL A 244 16.11 2.69 2.73
N THR A 245 15.42 1.58 2.44
CA THR A 245 14.17 1.20 3.13
C THR A 245 14.40 1.01 4.62
N ILE A 246 15.49 0.32 4.99
CA ILE A 246 15.88 0.11 6.40
C ILE A 246 16.19 1.45 7.08
N LEU A 247 16.96 2.31 6.44
CA LEU A 247 17.32 3.61 6.98
C LEU A 247 16.08 4.50 7.22
N MET A 248 15.16 4.54 6.26
CA MET A 248 13.90 5.26 6.40
C MET A 248 13.04 4.70 7.54
N ALA A 249 12.96 3.38 7.67
CA ALA A 249 12.21 2.73 8.75
C ALA A 249 12.82 3.03 10.14
N LEU A 250 14.16 3.01 10.25
CA LEU A 250 14.88 3.39 11.46
C LEU A 250 14.67 4.87 11.82
N GLY A 251 14.72 5.76 10.83
CA GLY A 251 14.45 7.19 11.01
C GLY A 251 13.04 7.43 11.54
N ALA A 252 12.05 6.85 10.90
CA ALA A 252 10.66 6.96 11.32
C ALA A 252 10.43 6.42 12.74
N GLN A 253 11.03 5.26 13.06
CA GLN A 253 10.94 4.68 14.40
C GLN A 253 11.61 5.56 15.45
N THR A 254 12.80 6.08 15.17
CA THR A 254 13.54 6.95 16.11
C THR A 254 12.79 8.24 16.38
N ILE A 255 12.20 8.87 15.35
CA ILE A 255 11.35 10.06 15.49
C ILE A 255 10.12 9.73 16.35
N ALA A 256 9.45 8.60 16.09
CA ALA A 256 8.28 8.18 16.86
C ALA A 256 8.62 7.91 18.34
N ILE A 257 9.76 7.26 18.61
CA ILE A 257 10.26 7.03 19.96
C ILE A 257 10.59 8.38 20.65
N GLY A 258 11.28 9.29 19.96
CA GLY A 258 11.62 10.62 20.47
C GLY A 258 10.38 11.45 20.81
N TRP A 259 9.38 11.43 19.95
CA TRP A 259 8.11 12.09 20.24
C TRP A 259 7.44 11.50 21.50
N ALA A 260 7.38 10.16 21.57
CA ALA A 260 6.79 9.46 22.71
C ALA A 260 7.56 9.77 24.03
N GLN A 261 8.88 9.81 23.97
CA GLN A 261 9.76 10.18 25.10
C GLN A 261 9.50 11.63 25.55
N ALA A 262 9.43 12.57 24.60
CA ALA A 262 9.14 13.97 24.90
C ALA A 262 7.73 14.19 25.48
N ALA A 263 6.74 13.43 25.00
CA ALA A 263 5.38 13.48 25.55
C ALA A 263 5.34 12.94 27.00
N ARG A 264 6.04 11.83 27.28
CA ARG A 264 6.20 11.29 28.64
C ARG A 264 6.85 12.29 29.58
N SER A 265 7.93 12.94 29.15
CA SER A 265 8.64 13.96 29.94
C SER A 265 7.74 15.15 30.29
N ARG A 266 6.71 15.43 29.48
CA ARG A 266 5.69 16.44 29.74
C ARG A 266 4.52 15.94 30.59
N GLY A 267 4.57 14.69 31.06
CA GLY A 267 3.55 14.10 31.93
C GLY A 267 2.34 13.51 31.19
N VAL A 268 2.43 13.26 29.89
CA VAL A 268 1.36 12.55 29.17
C VAL A 268 1.21 11.13 29.71
N HIS A 269 0.01 10.77 30.10
CA HIS A 269 -0.27 9.45 30.67
C HIS A 269 -0.07 8.33 29.62
N PRO A 270 0.54 7.19 29.97
CA PRO A 270 0.83 6.09 29.04
C PRO A 270 -0.37 5.62 28.21
N SER A 271 -1.58 5.62 28.80
CA SER A 271 -2.81 5.22 28.09
C SER A 271 -3.21 6.16 26.93
N LYS A 272 -2.79 7.43 26.96
CA LYS A 272 -3.05 8.40 25.89
C LYS A 272 -1.94 8.40 24.85
N LEU A 273 -0.72 8.08 25.27
CA LEU A 273 0.48 8.17 24.44
C LEU A 273 0.34 7.41 23.11
N THR A 274 -0.18 6.19 23.16
CA THR A 274 -0.40 5.36 21.97
C THR A 274 -1.43 5.97 21.02
N GLY A 275 -2.54 6.50 21.56
CA GLY A 275 -3.58 7.15 20.76
C GLY A 275 -3.10 8.44 20.09
N ASP A 276 -2.39 9.28 20.84
CA ASP A 276 -1.87 10.56 20.35
C ASP A 276 -0.77 10.33 19.29
N LEU A 277 0.13 9.35 19.51
CA LEU A 277 1.14 8.97 18.52
C LEU A 277 0.50 8.40 17.25
N PHE A 278 -0.55 7.59 17.38
CA PHE A 278 -1.29 7.07 16.22
C PHE A 278 -1.93 8.20 15.40
N ALA A 279 -2.56 9.18 16.08
CA ALA A 279 -3.17 10.33 15.42
C ALA A 279 -2.12 11.16 14.67
N LEU A 280 -0.98 11.43 15.29
CA LEU A 280 0.14 12.16 14.69
C LEU A 280 0.66 11.47 13.42
N LEU A 281 0.90 10.15 13.48
CA LEU A 281 1.40 9.39 12.34
C LEU A 281 0.38 9.32 11.20
N LYS A 282 -0.90 9.27 11.52
CA LYS A 282 -1.97 9.32 10.52
C LYS A 282 -2.01 10.68 9.81
N GLU A 283 -1.78 11.77 10.52
CA GLU A 283 -1.77 13.12 9.97
C GLU A 283 -0.52 13.41 9.14
N SER A 284 0.64 12.88 9.55
CA SER A 284 1.92 13.09 8.86
C SER A 284 2.12 12.30 7.56
N GLY A 285 1.20 11.39 7.24
CA GLY A 285 1.28 10.54 6.06
C GLY A 285 1.91 9.16 6.32
N SER A 286 1.90 8.31 5.32
CA SER A 286 2.34 6.92 5.48
C SER A 286 3.84 6.79 5.67
N VAL A 287 4.23 6.14 6.74
CA VAL A 287 5.60 5.67 6.95
C VAL A 287 5.59 4.14 6.87
N TYR A 288 6.45 3.59 6.02
CA TYR A 288 6.61 2.14 5.95
C TYR A 288 7.28 1.63 7.22
N THR A 289 6.62 0.72 7.93
CA THR A 289 7.08 0.20 9.22
C THR A 289 7.28 -1.32 9.23
N GLY A 290 6.97 -2.01 8.14
CA GLY A 290 7.03 -3.47 8.06
C GLY A 290 6.02 -4.21 8.94
N ARG A 291 5.07 -3.50 9.57
CA ARG A 291 4.04 -4.08 10.45
C ARG A 291 2.80 -3.20 10.53
N SER A 292 1.78 -3.65 11.26
CA SER A 292 0.57 -2.84 11.48
C SER A 292 0.89 -1.56 12.27
N TRP A 293 0.18 -0.48 11.97
CA TRP A 293 0.37 0.81 12.66
C TRP A 293 0.17 0.72 14.18
N GLY A 294 -0.79 -0.11 14.63
CA GLY A 294 -1.05 -0.30 16.05
C GLY A 294 0.13 -0.96 16.79
N GLU A 295 0.74 -1.96 16.17
CA GLU A 295 1.93 -2.64 16.71
C GLU A 295 3.15 -1.71 16.71
N PHE A 296 3.36 -0.96 15.63
CA PHE A 296 4.43 0.01 15.52
C PHE A 296 4.35 1.08 16.61
N VAL A 297 3.19 1.72 16.75
CA VAL A 297 2.94 2.75 17.76
C VAL A 297 3.13 2.19 19.19
N SER A 298 2.62 0.98 19.43
CA SER A 298 2.76 0.31 20.74
C SER A 298 4.22 -0.04 21.06
N SER A 299 5.00 -0.46 20.05
CA SER A 299 6.43 -0.73 20.18
C SER A 299 7.21 0.55 20.48
N CYS A 300 6.98 1.63 19.72
CA CYS A 300 7.64 2.93 19.97
C CYS A 300 7.29 3.53 21.34
N ALA A 301 6.03 3.44 21.74
CA ALA A 301 5.59 3.93 23.04
C ALA A 301 6.28 3.18 24.20
N ARG A 302 6.42 1.85 24.10
CA ARG A 302 7.17 1.05 25.07
C ARG A 302 8.66 1.37 25.05
N ALA A 303 9.25 1.45 23.86
CA ALA A 303 10.67 1.75 23.70
C ALA A 303 11.06 3.10 24.32
N SER A 304 10.17 4.10 24.27
CA SER A 304 10.40 5.44 24.82
C SER A 304 10.76 5.45 26.32
N GLU A 305 10.48 4.36 27.05
CA GLU A 305 10.87 4.19 28.47
C GLU A 305 12.38 4.08 28.65
N HIS A 306 13.06 3.54 27.64
CA HIS A 306 14.48 3.21 27.69
C HIS A 306 15.33 4.09 26.75
N TRP A 307 14.73 5.12 26.17
CA TRP A 307 15.38 6.04 25.27
C TRP A 307 15.43 7.45 25.90
N PRO A 308 16.54 7.85 26.56
CA PRO A 308 16.72 9.23 26.99
C PRO A 308 16.84 10.17 25.78
N ALA A 309 16.52 11.45 25.97
CA ALA A 309 16.52 12.44 24.88
C ALA A 309 17.85 12.47 24.12
N GLU A 310 18.98 12.46 24.83
CA GLU A 310 20.32 12.43 24.24
C GLU A 310 20.54 11.21 23.31
N ALA A 311 19.99 10.05 23.68
CA ALA A 311 20.11 8.86 22.84
C ALA A 311 19.26 8.94 21.57
N VAL A 312 18.13 9.65 21.61
CA VAL A 312 17.33 9.95 20.43
C VAL A 312 18.09 10.87 19.49
N ASP A 313 18.68 11.95 20.02
CA ASP A 313 19.45 12.93 19.25
C ASP A 313 20.68 12.26 18.60
N ASP A 314 21.45 11.48 19.36
CA ASP A 314 22.61 10.73 18.84
C ASP A 314 22.22 9.73 17.74
N ALA A 315 21.07 9.07 17.88
CA ALA A 315 20.57 8.14 16.90
C ALA A 315 20.13 8.86 15.61
N LEU A 316 19.45 10.00 15.72
CA LEU A 316 19.04 10.81 14.56
C LEU A 316 20.27 11.37 13.82
N ASP A 317 21.27 11.84 14.53
CA ASP A 317 22.54 12.31 13.94
C ASP A 317 23.25 11.17 13.20
N ALA A 318 23.31 9.98 13.79
CA ALA A 318 23.89 8.81 13.16
C ALA A 318 23.15 8.39 11.88
N LEU A 319 21.83 8.46 11.89
CA LEU A 319 20.98 8.16 10.72
C LEU A 319 21.12 9.21 9.61
N LEU A 320 21.22 10.50 9.97
CA LEU A 320 21.45 11.58 9.01
C LEU A 320 22.83 11.48 8.34
N GLU A 321 23.88 11.18 9.11
CA GLU A 321 25.22 10.91 8.55
C GLU A 321 25.20 9.71 7.61
N ALA A 322 24.46 8.64 7.96
CA ALA A 322 24.30 7.48 7.11
C ALA A 322 23.58 7.83 5.79
N GLU A 323 22.50 8.60 5.86
CA GLU A 323 21.77 9.03 4.67
C GLU A 323 22.69 9.81 3.71
N SER A 324 23.52 10.69 4.24
CA SER A 324 24.52 11.43 3.45
C SER A 324 25.56 10.50 2.85
N ALA A 325 26.05 9.53 3.62
CA ALA A 325 27.02 8.54 3.14
C ALA A 325 26.46 7.66 2.00
N PHE A 326 25.18 7.25 2.08
CA PHE A 326 24.52 6.52 1.01
C PHE A 326 24.43 7.30 -0.31
N LYS A 327 24.31 8.63 -0.23
CA LYS A 327 24.25 9.51 -1.41
C LYS A 327 25.63 9.80 -2.03
N GLU A 328 26.67 9.80 -1.21
CA GLU A 328 28.01 10.27 -1.60
C GLU A 328 29.02 9.15 -1.86
N THR A 329 28.86 7.98 -1.21
CA THR A 329 29.91 6.95 -1.17
C THR A 329 29.53 5.72 -1.99
N ARG A 330 30.30 5.47 -3.07
CA ARG A 330 30.21 4.24 -3.89
C ARG A 330 31.20 3.13 -3.46
N LEU A 331 31.96 3.33 -2.37
CA LEU A 331 33.08 2.47 -1.98
C LEU A 331 32.75 1.44 -0.90
N SER A 332 31.64 1.57 -0.18
CA SER A 332 31.21 0.64 0.87
C SER A 332 29.96 -0.10 0.42
N SER A 333 29.80 -1.37 0.83
CA SER A 333 28.53 -2.07 0.63
C SER A 333 27.46 -1.47 1.54
N ASP A 334 26.22 -1.56 1.09
CA ASP A 334 25.04 -1.12 1.86
C ASP A 334 25.00 -1.77 3.26
N GLU A 335 25.37 -3.06 3.31
CA GLU A 335 25.45 -3.82 4.56
C GLU A 335 26.51 -3.22 5.51
N GLN A 336 27.70 -2.88 5.00
CA GLN A 336 28.75 -2.29 5.81
C GLN A 336 28.35 -0.92 6.35
N LEU A 337 27.69 -0.09 5.56
CA LEU A 337 27.22 1.22 6.01
C LEU A 337 26.20 1.06 7.15
N LEU A 338 25.20 0.18 6.98
CA LEU A 338 24.23 -0.11 8.04
C LEU A 338 24.88 -0.73 9.28
N ALA A 339 25.81 -1.67 9.10
CA ALA A 339 26.53 -2.30 10.22
C ALA A 339 27.33 -1.28 11.06
N ASN A 340 27.87 -0.23 10.44
CA ASN A 340 28.55 0.84 11.14
C ASN A 340 27.61 1.80 11.90
N VAL A 341 26.39 1.98 11.40
CA VAL A 341 25.38 2.88 11.99
C VAL A 341 24.65 2.25 13.16
N LEU A 342 24.28 0.98 13.05
CA LEU A 342 23.46 0.27 14.05
C LEU A 342 24.00 0.34 15.49
N PRO A 343 25.30 0.16 15.76
CA PRO A 343 25.83 0.31 17.13
C PRO A 343 25.63 1.72 17.68
N ARG A 344 25.76 2.75 16.84
CA ARG A 344 25.54 4.14 17.24
C ARG A 344 24.08 4.41 17.55
N VAL A 345 23.18 3.99 16.67
CA VAL A 345 21.72 4.10 16.85
C VAL A 345 21.29 3.37 18.14
N CYS A 346 21.85 2.21 18.42
CA CYS A 346 21.57 1.48 19.66
C CYS A 346 22.32 2.02 20.89
N GLY A 347 23.16 3.05 20.76
CA GLY A 347 23.89 3.67 21.86
C GLY A 347 25.12 2.90 22.36
N ALA A 348 25.64 1.95 21.58
CA ALA A 348 26.84 1.19 21.93
C ALA A 348 28.15 2.04 21.86
N GLY A 349 28.07 3.25 21.29
CA GLY A 349 29.21 4.18 21.14
C GLY A 349 29.41 5.18 22.31
N LEU A 350 28.44 5.34 23.19
CA LEU A 350 28.44 6.41 24.22
C LEU A 350 29.43 6.20 25.38
N ARG A 351 30.06 5.03 25.52
CA ARG A 351 31.00 4.77 26.61
C ARG A 351 32.40 5.34 26.39
N ARG A 352 32.68 6.03 25.29
CA ARG A 352 34.05 6.56 24.98
C ARG A 352 34.23 8.08 25.06
N ARG A 353 33.25 8.86 25.53
CA ARG A 353 33.37 10.32 25.66
C ARG A 353 33.48 10.84 27.09
N VAL A 354 33.74 9.96 28.06
CA VAL A 354 34.10 10.38 29.44
C VAL A 354 35.42 9.72 29.78
N ALA A 355 36.50 10.33 29.38
CA ALA A 355 37.84 10.24 29.93
C ALA A 355 38.63 11.49 29.50
#